data_c371af4787c6091b8f677b266e138758
#
_entry.id   c371af4787c6091b8f677b266e138758
#
_cell.length_a   1.000
_cell.length_b   1.000
_cell.length_c   1.000
_cell.angle_alpha   90.00
_cell.angle_beta   90.00
_cell.angle_gamma   90.00
#
_symmetry.space_group_name_H-M   'P 1'
#
loop_
_entity.id
_entity.type
_entity.pdbx_description
1 polymer ?
#
loop_
_entity_poly.entity_id
_entity_poly.type
_entity_poly.pdbx_seq_one_letter_code
_entity_poly.pdbx_strand_id
1 'polypeptide(L)'
;MRYLPNLAKNIALGDANYLSVLDAADAYVAQKGLDLPEEPKARKIAPDPQCVTEPLYQLNLADAGVTSIIWATGYALDFGWIKIDAFDPKGQPVHQRGVSAVPGLYFLGLAWLSRRASPFIWGVWHDAEYLAGHIVARNAGR
;
A
#
# COMPACT_ATOMS: atom_id res chain seq x y z
N MET A 1 -13.19 -3.38 25.69
CA MET A 1 -12.47 -3.62 24.43
C MET A 1 -11.23 -4.46 24.73
N ARG A 2 -10.87 -5.43 23.85
CA ARG A 2 -9.67 -6.25 24.03
C ARG A 2 -8.74 -6.06 22.85
N TYR A 3 -7.43 -6.04 23.09
CA TYR A 3 -6.39 -5.92 22.08
C TYR A 3 -5.59 -7.22 21.98
N LEU A 4 -5.08 -7.52 20.76
CA LEU A 4 -4.22 -8.68 20.55
C LEU A 4 -2.80 -8.41 21.10
N PRO A 5 -2.12 -9.41 21.68
CA PRO A 5 -0.78 -9.25 22.25
C PRO A 5 0.32 -9.36 21.16
N ASN A 6 0.13 -8.70 20.02
CA ASN A 6 1.05 -8.82 18.88
C ASN A 6 1.64 -7.47 18.42
N LEU A 7 1.46 -6.40 19.20
CA LEU A 7 1.92 -5.06 18.83
C LEU A 7 3.44 -5.02 18.62
N ALA A 8 4.22 -5.50 19.59
CA ALA A 8 5.68 -5.52 19.49
C ALA A 8 6.16 -6.29 18.24
N LYS A 9 5.55 -7.46 17.96
CA LYS A 9 5.87 -8.24 16.77
C LYS A 9 5.56 -7.48 15.48
N ASN A 10 4.44 -6.77 15.42
CA ASN A 10 4.03 -6.01 14.24
C ASN A 10 4.94 -4.80 14.02
N ILE A 11 5.38 -4.13 15.08
CA ILE A 11 6.34 -3.02 15.00
C ILE A 11 7.68 -3.53 14.51
N ALA A 12 8.23 -4.59 15.10
CA ALA A 12 9.48 -5.18 14.67
C ALA A 12 9.46 -5.62 13.19
N LEU A 13 8.32 -6.15 12.72
CA LEU A 13 8.12 -6.48 11.29
C LEU A 13 8.10 -5.21 10.42
N GLY A 14 7.47 -4.14 10.90
CA GLY A 14 7.47 -2.85 10.21
C GLY A 14 8.87 -2.27 10.07
N ASP A 15 9.65 -2.28 11.13
CA ASP A 15 11.04 -1.83 11.15
C ASP A 15 11.93 -2.65 10.21
N ALA A 16 11.79 -3.98 10.24
CA ALA A 16 12.51 -4.86 9.33
C ALA A 16 12.16 -4.57 7.86
N ASN A 17 10.87 -4.37 7.55
CA ASN A 17 10.44 -3.97 6.21
C ASN A 17 11.01 -2.61 5.80
N TYR A 18 11.02 -1.63 6.70
CA TYR A 18 11.60 -0.32 6.44
C TYR A 18 13.09 -0.43 6.08
N LEU A 19 13.86 -1.15 6.89
CA LEU A 19 15.30 -1.35 6.64
C LEU A 19 15.55 -2.10 5.33
N SER A 20 14.74 -3.10 4.99
CA SER A 20 14.87 -3.83 3.74
C SER A 20 14.64 -2.96 2.49
N VAL A 21 13.76 -1.95 2.59
CA VAL A 21 13.56 -0.98 1.50
C VAL A 21 14.80 -0.09 1.33
N LEU A 22 15.43 0.34 2.43
CA LEU A 22 16.68 1.10 2.36
C LEU A 22 17.81 0.25 1.76
N ASP A 23 17.93 -1.01 2.16
CA ASP A 23 18.94 -1.94 1.61
C ASP A 23 18.75 -2.12 0.09
N ALA A 24 17.50 -2.27 -0.36
CA ALA A 24 17.18 -2.40 -1.78
C ALA A 24 17.49 -1.09 -2.55
N ALA A 25 17.23 0.07 -1.93
CA ALA A 25 17.56 1.37 -2.53
C ALA A 25 19.07 1.55 -2.67
N ASP A 26 19.85 1.24 -1.63
CA ASP A 26 21.31 1.35 -1.66
C ASP A 26 21.93 0.38 -2.68
N ALA A 27 21.39 -0.85 -2.76
CA ALA A 27 21.81 -1.82 -3.78
C ALA A 27 21.52 -1.31 -5.20
N TYR A 28 20.39 -0.66 -5.43
CA TYR A 28 20.06 -0.05 -6.71
C TYR A 28 21.02 1.11 -7.06
N VAL A 29 21.29 2.00 -6.09
CA VAL A 29 22.24 3.12 -6.25
C VAL A 29 23.62 2.59 -6.65
N ALA A 30 24.11 1.57 -5.93
CA ALA A 30 25.40 0.94 -6.22
C ALA A 30 25.41 0.29 -7.62
N GLN A 31 24.36 -0.46 -7.97
CA GLN A 31 24.24 -1.10 -9.29
C GLN A 31 24.27 -0.09 -10.45
N LYS A 32 23.67 1.09 -10.24
CA LYS A 32 23.59 2.14 -11.26
C LYS A 32 24.75 3.12 -11.23
N GLY A 33 25.69 3.00 -10.28
CA GLY A 33 26.81 3.92 -10.10
C GLY A 33 26.36 5.36 -9.85
N LEU A 34 25.24 5.54 -9.14
CA LEU A 34 24.71 6.87 -8.84
C LEU A 34 25.49 7.48 -7.67
N ASP A 35 25.87 8.75 -7.82
CA ASP A 35 26.49 9.55 -6.75
C ASP A 35 25.37 10.28 -5.99
N LEU A 36 24.84 9.66 -4.94
CA LEU A 36 23.80 10.22 -4.10
C LEU A 36 24.31 10.41 -2.67
N PRO A 37 23.83 11.44 -1.95
CA PRO A 37 24.25 11.66 -0.58
C PRO A 37 23.77 10.54 0.33
N GLU A 38 24.64 10.11 1.23
CA GLU A 38 24.26 9.16 2.29
C GLU A 38 23.42 9.84 3.37
N GLU A 39 22.41 9.13 3.88
CA GLU A 39 21.56 9.56 4.98
C GLU A 39 21.59 8.54 6.15
N PRO A 40 22.70 8.51 6.92
CA PRO A 40 22.90 7.51 7.98
C PRO A 40 21.80 7.55 9.06
N LYS A 41 21.16 8.71 9.25
CA LYS A 41 20.08 8.87 10.23
C LYS A 41 18.83 8.11 9.84
N ALA A 42 18.62 7.87 8.54
CA ALA A 42 17.46 7.11 8.05
C ALA A 42 17.45 5.66 8.57
N ARG A 43 18.59 5.07 8.90
CA ARG A 43 18.70 3.71 9.44
C ARG A 43 18.54 3.63 10.96
N LYS A 44 18.37 4.77 11.62
CA LYS A 44 18.21 4.81 13.08
C LYS A 44 16.76 4.56 13.46
N ILE A 45 16.47 3.37 13.94
CA ILE A 45 15.17 3.03 14.53
C ILE A 45 15.03 3.72 15.89
N ALA A 46 13.89 4.36 16.12
CA ALA A 46 13.57 4.95 17.41
C ALA A 46 13.31 3.84 18.46
N PRO A 47 13.55 4.09 19.75
CA PRO A 47 13.19 3.16 20.79
C PRO A 47 11.66 2.94 20.81
N ASP A 48 11.25 1.75 21.24
CA ASP A 48 9.85 1.39 21.39
C ASP A 48 9.11 2.36 22.31
N PRO A 49 7.92 2.84 21.91
CA PRO A 49 7.11 3.71 22.78
C PRO A 49 6.51 2.91 23.94
N GLN A 50 6.09 3.61 24.99
CA GLN A 50 5.54 2.99 26.21
C GLN A 50 4.38 2.01 25.94
N CYS A 51 3.56 2.26 24.93
CA CYS A 51 2.47 1.34 24.57
C CYS A 51 2.94 -0.04 24.09
N VAL A 52 4.20 -0.19 23.72
CA VAL A 52 4.83 -1.47 23.35
C VAL A 52 5.47 -2.12 24.56
N THR A 53 6.17 -1.35 25.39
CA THR A 53 6.86 -1.86 26.59
C THR A 53 5.91 -2.17 27.73
N GLU A 54 4.80 -1.42 27.82
CA GLU A 54 3.75 -1.57 28.85
C GLU A 54 2.36 -1.65 28.16
N PRO A 55 2.06 -2.73 27.44
CA PRO A 55 0.87 -2.78 26.60
C PRO A 55 -0.42 -2.91 27.40
N LEU A 56 -1.42 -2.13 27.03
CA LEU A 56 -2.78 -2.23 27.54
C LEU A 56 -3.57 -3.25 26.71
N TYR A 57 -3.86 -4.42 27.28
CA TYR A 57 -4.60 -5.48 26.58
C TYR A 57 -6.12 -5.39 26.73
N GLN A 58 -6.61 -4.64 27.69
CA GLN A 58 -8.04 -4.43 27.92
C GLN A 58 -8.31 -2.96 28.29
N LEU A 59 -9.38 -2.42 27.75
CA LEU A 59 -9.87 -1.10 28.08
C LEU A 59 -11.37 -1.18 28.36
N ASN A 60 -11.79 -0.74 29.54
CA ASN A 60 -13.19 -0.46 29.81
C ASN A 60 -13.53 0.92 29.23
N LEU A 61 -14.33 0.96 28.18
CA LEU A 61 -14.62 2.19 27.47
C LEU A 61 -15.41 3.18 28.32
N ALA A 62 -16.33 2.67 29.14
CA ALA A 62 -17.13 3.52 30.02
C ALA A 62 -16.27 4.19 31.09
N ASP A 63 -15.40 3.42 31.77
CA ASP A 63 -14.51 3.95 32.81
C ASP A 63 -13.48 4.92 32.24
N ALA A 64 -13.08 4.70 30.98
CA ALA A 64 -12.17 5.59 30.25
C ALA A 64 -12.85 6.82 29.65
N GLY A 65 -14.16 6.98 29.81
CA GLY A 65 -14.93 8.11 29.25
C GLY A 65 -14.99 8.12 27.72
N VAL A 66 -14.77 6.97 27.07
CA VAL A 66 -14.81 6.86 25.61
C VAL A 66 -16.25 6.77 25.15
N THR A 67 -16.75 7.79 24.46
CA THR A 67 -18.11 7.88 23.95
C THR A 67 -18.24 7.53 22.48
N SER A 68 -17.14 7.54 21.73
CA SER A 68 -17.13 7.26 20.29
C SER A 68 -15.89 6.51 19.87
N ILE A 69 -16.00 5.62 18.89
CA ILE A 69 -14.88 4.88 18.28
C ILE A 69 -14.96 5.10 16.77
N ILE A 70 -13.86 5.55 16.17
CA ILE A 70 -13.73 5.68 14.73
C ILE A 70 -12.75 4.62 14.24
N TRP A 71 -13.23 3.72 13.37
CA TRP A 71 -12.40 2.69 12.75
C TRP A 71 -11.72 3.27 11.50
N ALA A 72 -10.44 3.58 11.59
CA ALA A 72 -9.62 4.09 10.48
C ALA A 72 -8.64 3.00 9.99
N THR A 73 -9.13 1.77 9.83
CA THR A 73 -8.32 0.57 9.54
C THR A 73 -8.15 0.27 8.05
N GLY A 74 -8.60 1.18 7.17
CA GLY A 74 -8.60 0.99 5.72
C GLY A 74 -9.81 0.21 5.22
N TYR A 75 -9.75 -0.20 3.96
CA TYR A 75 -10.82 -0.89 3.26
C TYR A 75 -10.28 -2.15 2.59
N ALA A 76 -11.12 -3.19 2.51
CA ALA A 76 -10.90 -4.31 1.62
C ALA A 76 -11.46 -3.98 0.23
N LEU A 77 -10.73 -4.35 -0.82
CA LEU A 77 -11.25 -4.23 -2.18
C LEU A 77 -12.27 -5.36 -2.40
N ASP A 78 -13.44 -5.00 -2.91
CA ASP A 78 -14.48 -5.94 -3.32
C ASP A 78 -14.88 -5.67 -4.77
N PHE A 79 -14.55 -6.61 -5.64
CA PHE A 79 -14.91 -6.58 -7.07
C PHE A 79 -16.07 -7.53 -7.39
N GLY A 80 -16.72 -8.14 -6.40
CA GLY A 80 -17.78 -9.12 -6.57
C GLY A 80 -19.00 -8.63 -7.35
N TRP A 81 -19.17 -7.32 -7.49
CA TRP A 81 -20.23 -6.69 -8.31
C TRP A 81 -19.91 -6.71 -9.82
N ILE A 82 -18.63 -6.87 -10.21
CA ILE A 82 -18.22 -6.95 -11.61
C ILE A 82 -18.36 -8.40 -12.09
N LYS A 83 -19.29 -8.65 -13.03
CA LYS A 83 -19.56 -9.98 -13.59
C LYS A 83 -18.89 -10.18 -14.95
N ILE A 84 -17.60 -9.91 -14.99
CA ILE A 84 -16.74 -10.05 -16.18
C ILE A 84 -15.58 -10.96 -15.79
N ASP A 85 -15.16 -11.85 -16.68
CA ASP A 85 -14.03 -12.76 -16.46
C ASP A 85 -12.68 -12.01 -16.59
N ALA A 86 -12.38 -11.21 -15.58
CA ALA A 86 -11.19 -10.37 -15.51
C ALA A 86 -10.43 -10.51 -14.18
N PHE A 87 -10.75 -11.54 -13.40
CA PHE A 87 -10.23 -11.74 -12.06
C PHE A 87 -9.59 -13.12 -11.91
N ASP A 88 -8.58 -13.21 -11.09
CA ASP A 88 -7.97 -14.48 -10.73
C ASP A 88 -8.86 -15.29 -9.74
N PRO A 89 -8.51 -16.55 -9.43
CA PRO A 89 -9.26 -17.36 -8.47
C PRO A 89 -9.35 -16.77 -7.05
N LYS A 90 -8.50 -15.78 -6.73
CA LYS A 90 -8.51 -15.05 -5.45
C LYS A 90 -9.35 -13.78 -5.51
N GLY A 91 -10.00 -13.51 -6.65
CA GLY A 91 -10.79 -12.30 -6.87
C GLY A 91 -9.96 -11.04 -7.12
N GLN A 92 -8.67 -11.18 -7.46
CA GLN A 92 -7.83 -10.04 -7.80
C GLN A 92 -7.90 -9.72 -9.28
N PRO A 93 -7.92 -8.44 -9.67
CA PRO A 93 -7.94 -8.05 -11.08
C PRO A 93 -6.73 -8.57 -11.83
N VAL A 94 -6.94 -9.19 -12.99
CA VAL A 94 -5.87 -9.60 -13.91
C VAL A 94 -5.61 -8.46 -14.89
N HIS A 95 -4.45 -7.84 -14.78
CA HIS A 95 -4.11 -6.67 -15.58
C HIS A 95 -2.61 -6.49 -15.78
N GLN A 96 -2.23 -5.71 -16.78
CA GLN A 96 -0.89 -5.17 -16.94
C GLN A 96 -0.96 -3.65 -16.86
N ARG A 97 -0.41 -3.05 -15.80
CA ARG A 97 -0.43 -1.61 -15.54
C ARG A 97 -1.84 -1.00 -15.68
N GLY A 98 -2.85 -1.69 -15.14
CA GLY A 98 -4.24 -1.24 -15.18
C GLY A 98 -5.03 -1.59 -16.45
N VAL A 99 -4.38 -2.07 -17.50
CA VAL A 99 -5.06 -2.57 -18.71
C VAL A 99 -5.44 -4.02 -18.50
N SER A 100 -6.73 -4.34 -18.51
CA SER A 100 -7.23 -5.71 -18.42
C SER A 100 -7.02 -6.47 -19.75
N ALA A 101 -6.96 -7.81 -19.67
CA ALA A 101 -7.06 -8.66 -20.84
C ALA A 101 -8.43 -8.54 -21.55
N VAL A 102 -9.47 -8.13 -20.83
CA VAL A 102 -10.79 -7.87 -21.39
C VAL A 102 -10.82 -6.49 -22.05
N PRO A 103 -11.06 -6.43 -23.36
CA PRO A 103 -11.00 -5.17 -24.11
C PRO A 103 -12.01 -4.13 -23.60
N GLY A 104 -11.51 -2.96 -23.19
CA GLY A 104 -12.32 -1.85 -22.69
C GLY A 104 -12.51 -1.81 -21.19
N LEU A 105 -11.96 -2.78 -20.48
CA LEU A 105 -11.89 -2.76 -19.03
C LEU A 105 -10.52 -2.27 -18.56
N TYR A 106 -10.52 -1.33 -17.65
CA TYR A 106 -9.31 -0.70 -17.10
C TYR A 106 -9.45 -0.56 -15.59
N PHE A 107 -8.32 -0.67 -14.89
CA PHE A 107 -8.24 -0.48 -13.44
C PHE A 107 -7.34 0.71 -13.14
N LEU A 108 -7.81 1.63 -12.31
CA LEU A 108 -7.08 2.80 -11.84
C LEU A 108 -7.11 2.87 -10.32
N GLY A 109 -6.03 3.36 -9.71
CA GLY A 109 -5.96 3.56 -8.26
C GLY A 109 -5.67 2.30 -7.46
N LEU A 110 -5.33 1.18 -8.09
CA LEU A 110 -4.88 -0.02 -7.39
C LEU A 110 -3.50 0.20 -6.77
N ALA A 111 -3.25 -0.44 -5.63
CA ALA A 111 -1.94 -0.41 -4.99
C ALA A 111 -0.87 -0.99 -5.93
N TRP A 112 0.25 -0.28 -6.06
CA TRP A 112 1.39 -0.69 -6.89
C TRP A 112 1.07 -0.92 -8.39
N LEU A 113 0.08 -0.23 -8.93
CA LEU A 113 -0.28 -0.36 -10.34
C LEU A 113 0.93 -0.10 -11.26
N SER A 114 1.66 1.00 -11.05
CA SER A 114 2.97 1.28 -11.65
C SER A 114 4.00 1.76 -10.62
N ARG A 115 3.54 2.25 -9.47
CA ARG A 115 4.37 2.82 -8.40
C ARG A 115 3.63 2.83 -7.06
N ARG A 116 4.36 3.08 -5.98
CA ARG A 116 3.78 3.21 -4.64
C ARG A 116 2.67 4.28 -4.57
N ALA A 117 2.81 5.34 -5.36
CA ALA A 117 1.89 6.46 -5.40
C ALA A 117 0.56 6.19 -6.14
N SER A 118 0.47 5.09 -6.89
CA SER A 118 -0.70 4.76 -7.73
C SER A 118 -2.07 4.86 -7.02
N PRO A 119 -2.27 4.44 -5.75
CA PRO A 119 -3.55 4.53 -5.08
C PRO A 119 -3.83 5.90 -4.43
N PHE A 120 -2.89 6.84 -4.50
CA PHE A 120 -3.02 8.14 -3.83
C PHE A 120 -3.39 9.24 -4.82
N ILE A 121 -4.17 10.23 -4.36
CA ILE A 121 -4.60 11.39 -5.18
C ILE A 121 -3.42 12.10 -5.82
N TRP A 122 -2.30 12.23 -5.09
CA TRP A 122 -1.09 12.91 -5.57
C TRP A 122 -0.27 12.09 -6.58
N GLY A 123 -0.57 10.82 -6.80
CA GLY A 123 0.22 9.93 -7.67
C GLY A 123 -0.58 9.18 -8.73
N VAL A 124 -1.91 9.09 -8.61
CA VAL A 124 -2.79 8.35 -9.52
C VAL A 124 -2.78 8.89 -10.96
N TRP A 125 -2.47 10.16 -11.14
CA TRP A 125 -2.48 10.83 -12.43
C TRP A 125 -1.51 10.22 -13.46
N HIS A 126 -0.38 9.68 -13.02
CA HIS A 126 0.57 9.00 -13.90
C HIS A 126 -0.01 7.75 -14.57
N ASP A 127 -0.81 6.98 -13.81
CA ASP A 127 -1.48 5.81 -14.35
C ASP A 127 -2.69 6.22 -15.17
N ALA A 128 -3.38 7.29 -14.76
CA ALA A 128 -4.49 7.87 -15.53
C ALA A 128 -4.04 8.34 -16.91
N GLU A 129 -2.91 9.04 -17.01
CA GLU A 129 -2.33 9.48 -18.30
C GLU A 129 -2.02 8.29 -19.20
N TYR A 130 -1.36 7.25 -18.67
CA TYR A 130 -1.06 6.03 -19.41
C TYR A 130 -2.32 5.34 -19.92
N LEU A 131 -3.34 5.17 -19.07
CA LEU A 131 -4.59 4.53 -19.44
C LEU A 131 -5.39 5.36 -20.46
N ALA A 132 -5.40 6.69 -20.30
CA ALA A 132 -6.02 7.59 -21.28
C ALA A 132 -5.39 7.46 -22.67
N GLY A 133 -4.05 7.44 -22.74
CA GLY A 133 -3.33 7.18 -24.00
C GLY A 133 -3.69 5.84 -24.63
N HIS A 134 -3.79 4.78 -23.81
CA HIS A 134 -4.19 3.45 -24.28
C HIS A 134 -5.63 3.43 -24.81
N ILE A 135 -6.56 4.13 -24.16
CA ILE A 135 -7.96 4.25 -24.59
C ILE A 135 -8.06 4.97 -25.93
N VAL A 136 -7.34 6.10 -26.09
CA VAL A 136 -7.30 6.88 -27.33
C VAL A 136 -6.75 6.03 -28.47
N ALA A 137 -5.61 5.38 -28.28
CA ALA A 137 -4.99 4.52 -29.29
C ALA A 137 -5.92 3.38 -29.74
N ARG A 138 -6.62 2.75 -28.81
CA ARG A 138 -7.60 1.70 -29.11
C ARG A 138 -8.79 2.21 -29.93
N ASN A 139 -9.26 3.42 -29.66
CA ASN A 139 -10.40 4.00 -30.38
C ASN A 139 -10.01 4.49 -31.78
N ALA A 140 -8.76 4.91 -31.98
CA ALA A 140 -8.26 5.32 -33.31
C ALA A 140 -8.06 4.14 -34.28
N GLY A 141 -7.96 2.90 -33.76
CA GLY A 141 -7.84 1.68 -34.57
C GLY A 141 -9.18 0.98 -34.89
N ARG A 142 -10.29 1.62 -34.54
CA ARG A 142 -11.64 1.14 -34.89
C ARG A 142 -12.25 1.96 -35.99
#